data_1033fff8319fa676412a832e498ab384
#
_entry.id   1033fff8319fa676412a832e498ab384
#
_cell.length_a   1.000
_cell.length_b   1.000
_cell.length_c   1.000
_cell.angle_alpha   90.00
_cell.angle_beta   90.00
_cell.angle_gamma   90.00
#
_symmetry.space_group_name_H-M   'P 1'
#
loop_
_entity.id
_entity.type
_entity.pdbx_description
1 polymer ?
#
loop_
_entity_poly.entity_id
_entity_poly.type
_entity_poly.pdbx_seq_one_letter_code
_entity_poly.pdbx_strand_id
1 'polypeptide(L)'
;VYNTVKEAVDKAGADTTIIFVPPGFAADAIMEAAEAGIKVIICITEGIPVQDMVIAKAYIEKYNCTLVGPNCPGVITPDEAKVGIMPGFVFKKGRIGVVSKSGTFTYEAADQIVKAGMGISTAIGIGGDPIIGTPTKDAVKLLMEDPETDGIVMIGEIGGNYEADAARYIKS
;
A
#
# COMPACT_ATOMS: atom_id res chain seq x y z
N VAL A 1 11.43 17.79 13.51
CA VAL A 1 10.30 17.10 14.16
C VAL A 1 9.14 18.09 14.26
N TYR A 2 7.93 17.64 13.96
CA TYR A 2 6.69 18.42 14.00
C TYR A 2 5.73 17.79 15.00
N ASN A 3 4.82 18.57 15.57
CA ASN A 3 3.86 18.08 16.57
C ASN A 3 2.59 17.51 15.93
N THR A 4 2.29 17.92 14.70
CA THR A 4 1.11 17.47 13.94
C THR A 4 1.48 17.18 12.48
N VAL A 5 0.65 16.37 11.81
CA VAL A 5 0.80 16.12 10.36
C VAL A 5 0.59 17.42 9.58
N LYS A 6 -0.35 18.27 9.99
CA LYS A 6 -0.59 19.57 9.37
C LYS A 6 0.65 20.48 9.39
N GLU A 7 1.39 20.50 10.49
CA GLU A 7 2.65 21.25 10.54
C GLU A 7 3.71 20.72 9.57
N ALA A 8 3.80 19.38 9.41
CA ALA A 8 4.72 18.75 8.47
C ALA A 8 4.35 19.09 7.02
N VAL A 9 3.07 19.08 6.68
CA VAL A 9 2.58 19.49 5.36
C VAL A 9 2.90 20.95 5.10
N ASP A 10 2.54 21.86 6.01
CA ASP A 10 2.66 23.30 5.80
C ASP A 10 4.13 23.78 5.79
N LYS A 11 4.99 23.20 6.63
CA LYS A 11 6.37 23.67 6.83
C LYS A 11 7.41 22.90 6.00
N ALA A 12 7.14 21.63 5.67
CA ALA A 12 8.07 20.76 4.94
C ALA A 12 7.54 20.25 3.60
N GLY A 13 6.29 20.55 3.24
CA GLY A 13 5.69 20.06 2.01
C GLY A 13 5.48 18.55 2.00
N ALA A 14 5.27 17.94 3.17
CA ALA A 14 5.04 16.50 3.27
C ALA A 14 3.76 16.11 2.51
N ASP A 15 3.86 15.15 1.61
CA ASP A 15 2.75 14.62 0.81
C ASP A 15 2.45 13.14 1.08
N THR A 16 3.36 12.47 1.77
CA THR A 16 3.31 11.04 2.07
C THR A 16 3.58 10.80 3.54
N THR A 17 2.86 9.87 4.16
CA THR A 17 3.08 9.47 5.55
C THR A 17 3.10 7.96 5.73
N ILE A 18 3.80 7.51 6.77
CA ILE A 18 3.82 6.13 7.23
C ILE A 18 3.40 6.07 8.69
N ILE A 19 2.46 5.19 9.00
CA ILE A 19 1.82 5.06 10.32
C ILE A 19 2.29 3.80 11.01
N PHE A 20 2.90 3.96 12.19
CA PHE A 20 3.36 2.90 13.10
C PHE A 20 2.73 2.96 14.49
N VAL A 21 1.81 3.89 14.72
CA VAL A 21 1.19 4.06 16.04
C VAL A 21 0.42 2.81 16.47
N PRO A 22 0.24 2.57 17.78
CA PRO A 22 -0.52 1.42 18.26
C PRO A 22 -1.94 1.36 17.66
N PRO A 23 -2.54 0.15 17.58
CA PRO A 23 -3.84 -0.07 16.89
C PRO A 23 -4.96 0.87 17.30
N GLY A 24 -5.08 1.17 18.60
CA GLY A 24 -6.13 2.07 19.11
C GLY A 24 -6.02 3.53 18.68
N PHE A 25 -4.91 3.93 18.05
CA PHE A 25 -4.68 5.32 17.60
C PHE A 25 -4.51 5.40 16.06
N ALA A 26 -4.43 4.26 15.38
CA ALA A 26 -4.09 4.25 13.96
C ALA A 26 -5.21 4.81 13.07
N ALA A 27 -6.47 4.57 13.40
CA ALA A 27 -7.60 5.15 12.67
C ALA A 27 -7.60 6.68 12.76
N ASP A 28 -7.35 7.24 13.94
CA ASP A 28 -7.23 8.69 14.13
C ASP A 28 -6.05 9.27 13.34
N ALA A 29 -4.90 8.57 13.34
CA ALA A 29 -3.74 8.98 12.56
C ALA A 29 -4.00 8.97 11.05
N ILE A 30 -4.77 8.00 10.53
CA ILE A 30 -5.21 7.96 9.12
C ILE A 30 -6.08 9.17 8.80
N MET A 31 -7.06 9.48 9.65
CA MET A 31 -7.96 10.62 9.46
C MET A 31 -7.22 11.96 9.56
N GLU A 32 -6.32 12.12 10.53
CA GLU A 32 -5.46 13.31 10.67
C GLU A 32 -4.62 13.54 9.40
N ALA A 33 -3.99 12.48 8.88
CA ALA A 33 -3.17 12.56 7.68
C ALA A 33 -3.98 13.01 6.45
N ALA A 34 -5.16 12.45 6.25
CA ALA A 34 -6.05 12.82 5.15
C ALA A 34 -6.52 14.28 5.26
N GLU A 35 -6.94 14.72 6.47
CA GLU A 35 -7.37 16.08 6.73
C GLU A 35 -6.24 17.10 6.55
N ALA A 36 -5.02 16.73 6.89
CA ALA A 36 -3.83 17.57 6.70
C ALA A 36 -3.44 17.75 5.23
N GLY A 37 -3.98 16.95 4.31
CA GLY A 37 -3.72 17.02 2.87
C GLY A 37 -2.64 16.06 2.37
N ILE A 38 -2.29 15.04 3.14
CA ILE A 38 -1.41 13.95 2.71
C ILE A 38 -2.05 13.20 1.54
N LYS A 39 -1.26 12.89 0.51
CA LYS A 39 -1.72 12.21 -0.71
C LYS A 39 -1.61 10.70 -0.61
N VAL A 40 -0.55 10.19 0.00
CA VAL A 40 -0.30 8.77 0.17
C VAL A 40 -0.12 8.45 1.65
N ILE A 41 -0.99 7.60 2.17
CA ILE A 41 -1.00 7.17 3.57
C ILE A 41 -0.68 5.68 3.59
N ILE A 42 0.44 5.31 4.20
CA ILE A 42 0.84 3.90 4.39
C ILE A 42 0.62 3.54 5.86
N CYS A 43 -0.29 2.61 6.13
CA CYS A 43 -0.56 2.16 7.50
C CYS A 43 0.03 0.76 7.72
N ILE A 44 1.13 0.69 8.45
CA ILE A 44 1.81 -0.58 8.79
C ILE A 44 1.09 -1.30 9.93
N THR A 45 0.47 -0.55 10.82
CA THR A 45 -0.15 -1.05 12.06
C THR A 45 -1.12 -2.20 11.78
N GLU A 46 -0.95 -3.28 12.52
CA GLU A 46 -1.82 -4.46 12.56
C GLU A 46 -2.79 -4.39 13.75
N GLY A 47 -3.95 -5.05 13.64
CA GLY A 47 -4.88 -5.22 14.76
C GLY A 47 -5.74 -4.00 15.05
N ILE A 48 -5.93 -3.12 14.11
CA ILE A 48 -6.88 -2.00 14.23
C ILE A 48 -8.30 -2.57 14.31
N PRO A 49 -9.15 -2.12 15.27
CA PRO A 49 -10.53 -2.57 15.34
C PRO A 49 -11.29 -2.32 14.04
N VAL A 50 -12.03 -3.33 13.57
CA VAL A 50 -12.76 -3.26 12.29
C VAL A 50 -13.69 -2.04 12.23
N GLN A 51 -14.38 -1.72 13.33
CA GLN A 51 -15.27 -0.56 13.39
C GLN A 51 -14.53 0.76 13.19
N ASP A 52 -13.34 0.91 13.77
CA ASP A 52 -12.50 2.10 13.62
C ASP A 52 -12.03 2.25 12.17
N MET A 53 -11.67 1.14 11.52
CA MET A 53 -11.30 1.15 10.10
C MET A 53 -12.48 1.48 9.17
N VAL A 54 -13.69 1.02 9.47
CA VAL A 54 -14.90 1.40 8.72
C VAL A 54 -15.12 2.92 8.81
N ILE A 55 -14.98 3.49 10.00
CA ILE A 55 -15.11 4.94 10.21
C ILE A 55 -14.01 5.71 9.48
N ALA A 56 -12.75 5.30 9.66
CA ALA A 56 -11.62 5.95 9.01
C ALA A 56 -11.74 5.90 7.49
N LYS A 57 -12.10 4.76 6.90
CA LYS A 57 -12.27 4.61 5.46
C LYS A 57 -13.37 5.52 4.91
N ALA A 58 -14.54 5.55 5.54
CA ALA A 58 -15.63 6.45 5.16
C ALA A 58 -15.23 7.93 5.34
N TYR A 59 -14.44 8.23 6.37
CA TYR A 59 -13.97 9.60 6.61
C TYR A 59 -13.03 10.09 5.51
N ILE A 60 -12.08 9.26 5.06
CA ILE A 60 -11.09 9.66 4.06
C ILE A 60 -11.63 9.73 2.62
N GLU A 61 -12.80 9.15 2.34
CA GLU A 61 -13.43 9.20 1.00
C GLU A 61 -13.66 10.63 0.47
N LYS A 62 -13.83 11.60 1.37
CA LYS A 62 -14.00 13.02 1.01
C LYS A 62 -12.67 13.74 0.71
N TYR A 63 -11.53 13.08 0.95
CA TYR A 63 -10.21 13.64 0.70
C TYR A 63 -9.56 12.97 -0.51
N ASN A 64 -8.72 13.71 -1.21
CA ASN A 64 -7.96 13.18 -2.34
C ASN A 64 -6.67 12.53 -1.84
N CYS A 65 -6.81 11.36 -1.21
CA CYS A 65 -5.69 10.58 -0.68
C CYS A 65 -5.85 9.08 -0.99
N THR A 66 -4.74 8.38 -1.07
CA THR A 66 -4.68 6.93 -1.23
C THR A 66 -4.19 6.30 0.07
N LEU A 67 -4.98 5.41 0.66
CA LEU A 67 -4.59 4.62 1.83
C LEU A 67 -4.14 3.23 1.39
N VAL A 68 -2.92 2.84 1.76
CA VAL A 68 -2.39 1.48 1.61
C VAL A 68 -2.28 0.84 3.00
N GLY A 69 -2.81 -0.35 3.16
CA GLY A 69 -3.00 -0.99 4.46
C GLY A 69 -4.41 -0.81 5.02
N PRO A 70 -4.61 -1.07 6.31
CA PRO A 70 -3.63 -1.40 7.36
C PRO A 70 -3.02 -2.79 7.23
N ASN A 71 -2.17 -3.14 8.21
CA ASN A 71 -1.49 -4.44 8.26
C ASN A 71 -0.76 -4.76 6.95
N CYS A 72 0.09 -3.86 6.51
CA CYS A 72 0.78 -3.96 5.23
C CYS A 72 2.29 -3.69 5.37
N PRO A 73 3.12 -4.19 4.44
CA PRO A 73 4.55 -3.90 4.44
C PRO A 73 4.90 -2.57 3.75
N GLY A 74 3.92 -1.89 3.16
CA GLY A 74 4.11 -0.65 2.41
C GLY A 74 4.29 -0.83 0.91
N VAL A 75 5.02 0.09 0.31
CA VAL A 75 5.27 0.17 -1.13
C VAL A 75 6.76 0.38 -1.39
N ILE A 76 7.28 -0.23 -2.44
CA ILE A 76 8.64 0.00 -2.92
C ILE A 76 8.68 0.05 -4.47
N THR A 77 9.31 1.10 -5.00
CA THR A 77 9.78 1.21 -6.38
C THR A 77 11.30 1.16 -6.31
N PRO A 78 11.95 0.04 -6.68
CA PRO A 78 13.38 -0.14 -6.50
C PRO A 78 14.20 0.96 -7.20
N ASP A 79 15.25 1.43 -6.51
CA ASP A 79 16.14 2.53 -6.92
C ASP A 79 15.47 3.93 -6.95
N GLU A 80 14.18 4.04 -6.58
CA GLU A 80 13.46 5.31 -6.58
C GLU A 80 12.91 5.68 -5.20
N ALA A 81 11.98 4.87 -4.67
CA ALA A 81 11.32 5.19 -3.40
C ALA A 81 10.91 3.95 -2.61
N LYS A 82 10.96 4.06 -1.30
CA LYS A 82 10.39 3.08 -0.38
C LYS A 82 9.66 3.79 0.76
N VAL A 83 8.38 3.46 0.93
CA VAL A 83 7.58 3.86 2.09
C VAL A 83 7.03 2.60 2.74
N GLY A 84 7.67 2.16 3.80
CA GLY A 84 7.32 0.92 4.48
C GLY A 84 8.51 0.16 5.03
N ILE A 85 8.26 -1.10 5.37
CA ILE A 85 9.22 -2.00 6.04
C ILE A 85 9.82 -3.05 5.08
N MET A 86 9.51 -2.99 3.80
CA MET A 86 10.02 -3.95 2.82
C MET A 86 11.56 -3.97 2.82
N PRO A 87 12.22 -5.15 2.85
CA PRO A 87 13.66 -5.25 2.83
C PRO A 87 14.20 -4.94 1.42
N GLY A 88 14.70 -3.72 1.21
CA GLY A 88 15.10 -3.22 -0.10
C GLY A 88 16.10 -4.12 -0.85
N PHE A 89 16.92 -4.89 -0.13
CA PHE A 89 17.95 -5.75 -0.74
C PHE A 89 17.40 -6.95 -1.53
N VAL A 90 16.12 -7.34 -1.35
CA VAL A 90 15.49 -8.40 -2.16
C VAL A 90 14.86 -7.86 -3.44
N PHE A 91 14.77 -6.54 -3.58
CA PHE A 91 14.15 -5.89 -4.73
C PHE A 91 15.21 -5.30 -5.66
N LYS A 92 15.13 -5.61 -6.94
CA LYS A 92 15.95 -4.97 -7.99
C LYS A 92 15.04 -4.34 -9.03
N LYS A 93 15.44 -3.22 -9.57
CA LYS A 93 14.68 -2.52 -10.62
C LYS A 93 14.46 -3.41 -11.84
N GLY A 94 13.26 -3.40 -12.36
CA GLY A 94 12.82 -4.14 -13.54
C GLY A 94 11.41 -3.75 -13.94
N ARG A 95 10.66 -4.70 -14.51
CA ARG A 95 9.39 -4.38 -15.15
C ARG A 95 8.21 -5.25 -14.66
N ILE A 96 8.37 -5.95 -13.53
CA ILE A 96 7.31 -6.77 -12.95
C ILE A 96 6.71 -6.05 -11.75
N GLY A 97 5.43 -5.71 -11.84
CA GLY A 97 4.65 -5.20 -10.72
C GLY A 97 4.25 -6.33 -9.77
N VAL A 98 4.19 -6.06 -8.48
CA VAL A 98 3.72 -7.01 -7.46
C VAL A 98 2.62 -6.37 -6.64
N VAL A 99 1.46 -7.02 -6.56
CA VAL A 99 0.36 -6.67 -5.65
C VAL A 99 0.14 -7.82 -4.70
N SER A 100 0.22 -7.58 -3.40
CA SER A 100 0.14 -8.66 -2.41
C SER A 100 -0.62 -8.27 -1.16
N LYS A 101 -1.45 -9.20 -0.67
CA LYS A 101 -2.05 -9.12 0.67
C LYS A 101 -1.09 -9.61 1.76
N SER A 102 -0.07 -10.38 1.41
CA SER A 102 0.89 -10.98 2.33
C SER A 102 2.24 -10.27 2.27
N GLY A 103 2.75 -9.83 3.43
CA GLY A 103 4.10 -9.26 3.53
C GLY A 103 5.18 -10.29 3.16
N THR A 104 5.14 -11.46 3.77
CA THR A 104 6.15 -12.53 3.57
C THR A 104 6.20 -13.02 2.14
N PHE A 105 5.04 -13.33 1.54
CA PHE A 105 4.99 -13.78 0.15
C PHE A 105 5.35 -12.69 -0.85
N THR A 106 5.20 -11.41 -0.50
CA THR A 106 5.73 -10.31 -1.32
C THR A 106 7.25 -10.41 -1.47
N TYR A 107 7.95 -10.67 -0.37
CA TYR A 107 9.42 -10.77 -0.37
C TYR A 107 9.90 -12.01 -1.11
N GLU A 108 9.23 -13.15 -0.89
CA GLU A 108 9.54 -14.40 -1.58
C GLU A 108 9.32 -14.27 -3.10
N ALA A 109 8.21 -13.70 -3.53
CA ALA A 109 7.94 -13.46 -4.95
C ALA A 109 8.98 -12.52 -5.58
N ALA A 110 9.34 -11.43 -4.89
CA ALA A 110 10.35 -10.49 -5.37
C ALA A 110 11.72 -11.17 -5.54
N ASP A 111 12.14 -11.99 -4.55
CA ASP A 111 13.39 -12.74 -4.62
C ASP A 111 13.40 -13.74 -5.80
N GLN A 112 12.31 -14.46 -6.01
CA GLN A 112 12.18 -15.40 -7.13
C GLN A 112 12.19 -14.68 -8.49
N ILE A 113 11.49 -13.56 -8.64
CA ILE A 113 11.49 -12.74 -9.85
C ILE A 113 12.91 -12.26 -10.17
N VAL A 114 13.62 -11.77 -9.16
CA VAL A 114 15.01 -11.29 -9.32
C VAL A 114 15.95 -12.43 -9.67
N LYS A 115 15.83 -13.61 -9.04
CA LYS A 115 16.63 -14.81 -9.36
C LYS A 115 16.35 -15.35 -10.77
N ALA A 116 15.14 -15.14 -11.30
CA ALA A 116 14.79 -15.46 -12.68
C ALA A 116 15.37 -14.48 -13.73
N GLY A 117 16.19 -13.50 -13.30
CA GLY A 117 16.79 -12.52 -14.19
C GLY A 117 15.87 -11.35 -14.57
N MET A 118 14.71 -11.25 -13.95
CA MET A 118 13.79 -10.14 -14.07
C MET A 118 13.97 -9.16 -12.89
N GLY A 119 13.15 -8.13 -12.81
CA GLY A 119 13.17 -7.20 -11.69
C GLY A 119 11.79 -6.59 -11.46
N ILE A 120 11.67 -5.82 -10.41
CA ILE A 120 10.43 -5.25 -9.94
C ILE A 120 10.30 -3.79 -10.43
N SER A 121 9.16 -3.44 -11.04
CA SER A 121 8.80 -2.04 -11.28
C SER A 121 8.34 -1.39 -9.98
N THR A 122 7.25 -1.89 -9.41
CA THR A 122 6.75 -1.46 -8.11
C THR A 122 6.10 -2.65 -7.39
N ALA A 123 6.37 -2.79 -6.09
CA ALA A 123 5.67 -3.74 -5.24
C ALA A 123 4.77 -2.99 -4.25
N ILE A 124 3.50 -3.38 -4.21
CA ILE A 124 2.45 -2.79 -3.37
C ILE A 124 1.93 -3.88 -2.43
N GLY A 125 2.26 -3.78 -1.16
CA GLY A 125 1.66 -4.59 -0.12
C GLY A 125 0.38 -3.94 0.37
N ILE A 126 -0.78 -4.49 0.00
CA ILE A 126 -2.09 -3.86 0.30
C ILE A 126 -2.65 -4.21 1.67
N GLY A 127 -2.04 -5.20 2.35
CA GLY A 127 -2.49 -5.67 3.67
C GLY A 127 -3.50 -6.80 3.65
N GLY A 128 -3.53 -7.55 4.75
CA GLY A 128 -4.37 -8.74 4.92
C GLY A 128 -5.68 -8.50 5.71
N ASP A 129 -5.91 -7.31 6.23
CA ASP A 129 -7.08 -7.00 7.07
C ASP A 129 -8.39 -7.03 6.27
N PRO A 130 -9.54 -7.29 6.93
CA PRO A 130 -10.85 -7.30 6.25
C PRO A 130 -11.23 -5.95 5.62
N ILE A 131 -10.83 -4.85 6.24
CA ILE A 131 -11.07 -3.49 5.76
C ILE A 131 -9.73 -2.85 5.41
N ILE A 132 -9.46 -2.76 4.12
CA ILE A 132 -8.23 -2.13 3.59
C ILE A 132 -8.56 -0.87 2.79
N GLY A 133 -7.59 0.03 2.70
CA GLY A 133 -7.71 1.28 1.95
C GLY A 133 -7.79 1.03 0.45
N THR A 134 -6.75 0.40 -0.11
CA THR A 134 -6.61 0.12 -1.55
C THR A 134 -6.90 -1.35 -1.84
N PRO A 135 -8.04 -1.70 -2.46
CA PRO A 135 -8.34 -3.06 -2.90
C PRO A 135 -7.37 -3.58 -3.96
N THR A 136 -7.25 -4.91 -4.10
CA THR A 136 -6.39 -5.56 -5.11
C THR A 136 -6.63 -5.03 -6.52
N LYS A 137 -7.89 -4.85 -6.90
CA LYS A 137 -8.28 -4.30 -8.22
C LYS A 137 -7.67 -2.92 -8.47
N ASP A 138 -7.72 -2.02 -7.47
CA ASP A 138 -7.24 -0.65 -7.64
C ASP A 138 -5.71 -0.61 -7.71
N ALA A 139 -5.03 -1.43 -6.91
CA ALA A 139 -3.58 -1.58 -7.00
C ALA A 139 -3.13 -2.19 -8.37
N VAL A 140 -3.86 -3.19 -8.86
CA VAL A 140 -3.63 -3.76 -10.20
C VAL A 140 -3.83 -2.72 -11.29
N LYS A 141 -4.88 -1.90 -11.18
CA LYS A 141 -5.14 -0.81 -12.13
C LYS A 141 -3.97 0.17 -12.20
N LEU A 142 -3.43 0.60 -11.06
CA LEU A 142 -2.27 1.49 -11.02
C LEU A 142 -1.07 0.89 -11.75
N LEU A 143 -0.80 -0.40 -11.56
CA LEU A 143 0.31 -1.08 -12.25
C LEU A 143 0.05 -1.31 -13.74
N MET A 144 -1.20 -1.51 -14.15
CA MET A 144 -1.56 -1.64 -15.58
C MET A 144 -1.44 -0.30 -16.33
N GLU A 145 -1.62 0.81 -15.63
CA GLU A 145 -1.46 2.17 -16.18
C GLU A 145 0.00 2.66 -16.14
N ASP A 146 0.88 1.95 -15.45
CA ASP A 146 2.30 2.28 -15.35
C ASP A 146 3.08 1.81 -16.58
N PRO A 147 3.69 2.71 -17.37
CA PRO A 147 4.45 2.36 -18.57
C PRO A 147 5.74 1.58 -18.27
N GLU A 148 6.19 1.55 -17.03
CA GLU A 148 7.35 0.76 -16.60
C GLU A 148 6.98 -0.67 -16.16
N THR A 149 5.69 -1.05 -16.17
CA THR A 149 5.22 -2.37 -15.77
C THR A 149 4.75 -3.17 -16.99
N ASP A 150 5.44 -4.29 -17.28
CA ASP A 150 5.11 -5.21 -18.39
C ASP A 150 4.29 -6.43 -17.95
N GLY A 151 4.36 -6.79 -16.68
CA GLY A 151 3.65 -7.93 -16.11
C GLY A 151 3.37 -7.74 -14.64
N ILE A 152 2.35 -8.41 -14.12
CA ILE A 152 1.91 -8.27 -12.72
C ILE A 152 1.83 -9.63 -12.05
N VAL A 153 2.46 -9.77 -10.90
CA VAL A 153 2.25 -10.88 -9.97
C VAL A 153 1.26 -10.45 -8.90
N MET A 154 0.13 -11.14 -8.83
CA MET A 154 -0.91 -10.89 -7.85
C MET A 154 -0.94 -12.01 -6.80
N ILE A 155 -0.78 -11.66 -5.53
CA ILE A 155 -0.78 -12.60 -4.41
C ILE A 155 -1.97 -12.27 -3.52
N GLY A 156 -2.95 -13.16 -3.55
CA GLY A 156 -4.16 -13.05 -2.75
C GLY A 156 -4.06 -13.80 -1.43
N GLU A 157 -5.19 -13.87 -0.75
CA GLU A 157 -5.39 -14.61 0.48
C GLU A 157 -6.77 -15.25 0.47
N ILE A 158 -6.92 -16.37 1.16
CA ILE A 158 -8.20 -17.09 1.21
C ILE A 158 -9.26 -16.20 1.84
N GLY A 159 -10.36 -16.00 1.11
CA GLY A 159 -11.54 -15.27 1.55
C GLY A 159 -11.79 -13.96 0.80
N GLY A 160 -13.07 -13.60 0.71
CA GLY A 160 -13.51 -12.40 -0.01
C GLY A 160 -13.49 -12.54 -1.53
N ASN A 161 -13.65 -11.41 -2.22
CA ASN A 161 -13.76 -11.34 -3.69
C ASN A 161 -12.70 -10.45 -4.36
N TYR A 162 -11.71 -9.96 -3.61
CA TYR A 162 -10.74 -8.98 -4.12
C TYR A 162 -9.98 -9.47 -5.36
N GLU A 163 -9.54 -10.74 -5.35
CA GLU A 163 -8.82 -11.35 -6.47
C GLU A 163 -9.74 -11.57 -7.68
N ALA A 164 -10.98 -12.00 -7.43
CA ALA A 164 -11.98 -12.18 -8.49
C ALA A 164 -12.38 -10.85 -9.12
N ASP A 165 -12.48 -9.77 -8.33
CA ASP A 165 -12.78 -8.42 -8.82
C ASP A 165 -11.63 -7.88 -9.66
N ALA A 166 -10.38 -8.10 -9.24
CA ALA A 166 -9.20 -7.75 -10.01
C ALA A 166 -9.14 -8.53 -11.33
N ALA A 167 -9.37 -9.85 -11.30
CA ALA A 167 -9.38 -10.69 -12.50
C ALA A 167 -10.47 -10.27 -13.49
N ARG A 168 -11.67 -9.91 -13.03
CA ARG A 168 -12.72 -9.34 -13.88
C ARG A 168 -12.31 -8.03 -14.54
N TYR A 169 -11.66 -7.16 -13.80
CA TYR A 169 -11.14 -5.89 -14.31
C TYR A 169 -10.06 -6.11 -15.40
N ILE A 170 -9.11 -7.03 -15.17
CA ILE A 170 -8.06 -7.33 -16.16
C ILE A 170 -8.65 -7.86 -17.47
N LYS A 171 -9.78 -8.58 -17.39
CA LYS A 171 -10.44 -9.18 -18.55
C LYS A 171 -11.29 -8.19 -19.35
N SER A 172 -11.73 -7.07 -18.74
CA SER A 172 -12.59 -6.07 -19.40
C SER A 172 -11.81 -5.15 -20.33
#